data_a2f35ffecc8b659479958a9b5ba4b265
#
_entry.id   a2f35ffecc8b659479958a9b5ba4b265
#
_cell.length_a   1.000
_cell.length_b   1.000
_cell.length_c   1.000
_cell.angle_alpha   90.00
_cell.angle_beta   90.00
_cell.angle_gamma   90.00
#
_symmetry.space_group_name_H-M   'P 1'
#
loop_
_entity.id
_entity.type
_entity.pdbx_description
1 polymer ?
#
loop_
_entity_poly.entity_id
_entity_poly.type
_entity_poly.pdbx_seq_one_letter_code
_entity_poly.pdbx_strand_id
1 'polypeptide(L)'
;MEQITTEQLKQKINNGENFVLDLFATWCGPCKIMLNNLTKVNESLISESTQPKFNIYKYDIDSDREFVVNEMNVRSVPTIKIFKGGQEVFSKPGVMSPNEVLNLLN
;
A
#
# COMPACT_ATOMS: atom_id res chain seq x y z
N MET A 1 -2.13 -3.82 10.44
CA MET A 1 -1.97 -2.89 9.30
C MET A 1 -3.16 -1.95 9.26
N GLU A 2 -2.90 -0.68 9.30
CA GLU A 2 -3.97 0.33 9.39
C GLU A 2 -4.69 0.53 8.06
N GLN A 3 -6.01 0.54 8.10
CA GLN A 3 -6.82 0.93 6.94
C GLN A 3 -7.05 2.44 6.99
N ILE A 4 -6.80 3.11 5.88
CA ILE A 4 -6.91 4.56 5.80
C ILE A 4 -8.01 5.01 4.84
N THR A 5 -8.53 6.20 5.09
CA THR A 5 -9.53 6.87 4.25
C THR A 5 -8.85 7.68 3.15
N THR A 6 -9.64 8.15 2.19
CA THR A 6 -9.12 9.06 1.14
C THR A 6 -8.50 10.32 1.75
N GLU A 7 -9.13 10.90 2.77
CA GLU A 7 -8.58 12.10 3.43
C GLU A 7 -7.25 11.81 4.11
N GLN A 8 -7.17 10.68 4.82
CA GLN A 8 -5.92 10.27 5.48
C GLN A 8 -4.82 10.01 4.45
N LEU A 9 -5.16 9.38 3.32
CA LEU A 9 -4.20 9.17 2.24
C LEU A 9 -3.66 10.50 1.71
N LYS A 10 -4.53 11.46 1.44
CA LYS A 10 -4.12 12.79 0.99
C LYS A 10 -3.21 13.49 1.99
N GLN A 11 -3.50 13.36 3.29
CA GLN A 11 -2.67 13.94 4.34
C GLN A 11 -1.27 13.32 4.36
N LYS A 12 -1.16 12.00 4.22
CA LYS A 12 0.13 11.32 4.20
C LYS A 12 0.97 11.74 2.99
N ILE A 13 0.34 11.90 1.84
CA ILE A 13 0.99 12.41 0.64
C ILE A 13 1.48 13.83 0.87
N ASN A 14 0.63 14.70 1.39
CA ASN A 14 0.98 16.10 1.65
C ASN A 14 2.07 16.26 2.70
N ASN A 15 2.12 15.37 3.67
CA ASN A 15 3.14 15.36 4.72
C ASN A 15 4.49 14.78 4.24
N GLY A 16 4.58 14.30 3.01
CA GLY A 16 5.81 13.73 2.48
C GLY A 16 6.17 12.39 3.10
N GLU A 17 5.19 11.63 3.55
CA GLU A 17 5.40 10.35 4.23
C GLU A 17 5.88 9.26 3.25
N ASN A 18 6.71 8.34 3.75
CA ASN A 18 7.12 7.15 3.01
C ASN A 18 6.20 6.00 3.39
N PHE A 19 5.50 5.41 2.44
CA PHE A 19 4.60 4.30 2.77
C PHE A 19 4.33 3.40 1.57
N VAL A 20 3.91 2.19 1.90
CA VAL A 20 3.37 1.22 0.94
C VAL A 20 1.85 1.26 1.07
N LEU A 21 1.16 1.34 -0.05
CA LEU A 21 -0.30 1.36 -0.09
C LEU A 21 -0.81 0.10 -0.76
N ASP A 22 -1.61 -0.68 -0.01
CA ASP A 22 -2.29 -1.87 -0.49
C ASP A 22 -3.73 -1.49 -0.87
N LEU A 23 -4.00 -1.38 -2.17
CA LEU A 23 -5.35 -1.14 -2.65
C LEU A 23 -6.05 -2.48 -2.81
N PHE A 24 -7.11 -2.67 -2.04
CA PHE A 24 -7.83 -3.94 -1.94
C PHE A 24 -9.33 -3.75 -2.04
N ALA A 25 -10.04 -4.87 -2.16
CA ALA A 25 -11.50 -4.91 -2.02
C ALA A 25 -11.87 -6.10 -1.14
N THR A 26 -12.98 -6.00 -0.43
CA THR A 26 -13.43 -7.05 0.49
C THR A 26 -13.83 -8.34 -0.24
N TRP A 27 -14.24 -8.21 -1.50
CA TRP A 27 -14.66 -9.35 -2.34
C TRP A 27 -13.51 -9.99 -3.11
N CYS A 28 -12.30 -9.52 -2.96
CA CYS A 28 -11.14 -9.93 -3.75
C CYS A 28 -10.37 -11.05 -3.05
N GLY A 29 -10.39 -12.25 -3.63
CA GLY A 29 -9.65 -13.41 -3.09
C GLY A 29 -8.13 -13.18 -3.07
N PRO A 30 -7.49 -12.79 -4.20
CA PRO A 30 -6.06 -12.53 -4.22
C PRO A 30 -5.60 -11.44 -3.26
N CYS A 31 -6.48 -10.51 -2.89
CA CYS A 31 -6.16 -9.46 -1.92
C CYS A 31 -5.84 -10.03 -0.54
N LYS A 32 -6.44 -11.17 -0.18
CA LYS A 32 -6.15 -11.86 1.08
C LYS A 32 -4.72 -12.39 1.11
N ILE A 33 -4.26 -12.91 -0.02
CA ILE A 33 -2.88 -13.39 -0.16
C ILE A 33 -1.92 -12.21 -0.05
N MET A 34 -2.24 -11.11 -0.72
CA MET A 34 -1.41 -9.91 -0.68
C MET A 34 -1.33 -9.32 0.73
N LEU A 35 -2.43 -9.29 1.45
CA LEU A 35 -2.46 -8.83 2.84
C LEU A 35 -1.53 -9.67 3.73
N ASN A 36 -1.57 -10.98 3.56
CA ASN A 36 -0.68 -11.90 4.28
C ASN A 36 0.79 -11.61 3.96
N ASN A 37 1.09 -11.39 2.69
CA ASN A 37 2.46 -11.07 2.24
C ASN A 37 2.93 -9.74 2.84
N LEU A 38 2.09 -8.74 2.86
CA LEU A 38 2.43 -7.43 3.45
C LEU A 38 2.56 -7.48 4.97
N THR A 39 1.82 -8.36 5.63
CA THR A 39 2.01 -8.59 7.06
C THR A 39 3.42 -9.10 7.34
N LYS A 40 3.92 -10.02 6.51
CA LYS A 40 5.30 -10.50 6.63
C LYS A 40 6.32 -9.40 6.36
N VAL A 41 6.06 -8.54 5.37
CA VAL A 41 6.92 -7.38 5.10
C VAL A 41 6.98 -6.46 6.33
N ASN A 42 5.82 -6.17 6.91
CA ASN A 42 5.73 -5.30 8.08
C ASN A 42 6.50 -5.88 9.26
N GLU A 43 6.38 -7.17 9.50
CA GLU A 43 7.13 -7.85 10.56
C GLU A 43 8.64 -7.74 10.34
N SER A 44 9.11 -7.89 9.10
CA SER A 44 10.52 -7.72 8.76
C SER A 44 11.00 -6.30 9.00
N LEU A 45 10.22 -5.31 8.61
CA LEU A 45 10.57 -3.90 8.82
C LEU A 45 10.67 -3.56 10.30
N ILE A 46 9.76 -4.07 11.11
CA ILE A 46 9.76 -3.84 12.56
C ILE A 46 10.94 -4.54 13.22
N SER A 47 11.26 -5.78 12.82
CA SER A 47 12.34 -6.54 13.44
C SER A 47 13.73 -6.00 13.09
N GLU A 48 13.88 -5.40 11.92
CA GLU A 48 15.16 -4.86 11.44
C GLU A 48 15.45 -3.45 11.96
N SER A 49 14.43 -2.74 12.43
CA SER A 49 14.57 -1.36 12.87
C SER A 49 13.53 -1.02 13.92
N THR A 50 13.95 -0.26 14.94
CA THR A 50 13.03 0.28 15.94
C THR A 50 12.15 1.40 15.36
N GLN A 51 12.57 1.98 14.24
CA GLN A 51 11.82 3.01 13.53
C GLN A 51 11.84 2.70 12.03
N PRO A 52 10.89 1.88 11.55
CA PRO A 52 10.85 1.55 10.13
C PRO A 52 10.65 2.82 9.30
N LYS A 53 11.38 2.89 8.18
CA LYS A 53 11.32 4.04 7.26
C LYS A 53 10.03 4.09 6.47
N PHE A 54 9.34 2.96 6.36
CA PHE A 54 8.09 2.83 5.61
C PHE A 54 6.99 2.33 6.52
N ASN A 55 5.85 2.97 6.46
CA ASN A 55 4.61 2.43 7.01
C ASN A 55 3.88 1.68 5.90
N ILE A 56 3.00 0.76 6.28
CA ILE A 56 2.18 0.02 5.33
C ILE A 56 0.71 0.27 5.68
N TYR A 57 -0.05 0.75 4.71
CA TYR A 57 -1.47 1.02 4.88
C TYR A 57 -2.28 0.27 3.85
N LYS A 58 -3.51 -0.06 4.18
CA LYS A 58 -4.46 -0.60 3.22
C LYS A 58 -5.59 0.38 2.96
N TYR A 59 -6.10 0.36 1.74
CA TYR A 59 -7.13 1.27 1.26
C TYR A 59 -8.19 0.48 0.50
N ASP A 60 -9.45 0.59 0.93
CA ASP A 60 -10.57 -0.08 0.29
C ASP A 60 -11.01 0.72 -0.94
N ILE A 61 -10.88 0.12 -2.14
CA ILE A 61 -11.22 0.82 -3.38
C ILE A 61 -12.71 1.14 -3.49
N ASP A 62 -13.56 0.41 -2.76
CA ASP A 62 -15.02 0.65 -2.80
C ASP A 62 -15.43 1.84 -1.94
N SER A 63 -14.52 2.36 -1.10
CA SER A 63 -14.80 3.53 -0.27
C SER A 63 -14.90 4.82 -1.09
N ASP A 64 -14.20 4.90 -2.23
CA ASP A 64 -14.21 6.07 -3.12
C ASP A 64 -13.75 5.67 -4.52
N ARG A 65 -14.62 5.02 -5.27
CA ARG A 65 -14.29 4.49 -6.60
C ARG A 65 -13.87 5.55 -7.59
N GLU A 66 -14.51 6.71 -7.55
CA GLU A 66 -14.18 7.81 -8.45
C GLU A 66 -12.75 8.29 -8.25
N PHE A 67 -12.34 8.47 -7.02
CA PHE A 67 -10.97 8.84 -6.66
C PHE A 67 -9.98 7.79 -7.13
N VAL A 68 -10.28 6.52 -6.88
CA VAL A 68 -9.40 5.39 -7.23
C VAL A 68 -9.16 5.31 -8.73
N VAL A 69 -10.22 5.45 -9.54
CA VAL A 69 -10.10 5.34 -11.00
C VAL A 69 -9.50 6.60 -11.60
N ASN A 70 -9.98 7.78 -11.21
CA ASN A 70 -9.64 9.03 -11.88
C ASN A 70 -8.34 9.66 -11.38
N GLU A 71 -8.04 9.55 -10.08
CA GLU A 71 -6.86 10.18 -9.51
C GLU A 71 -5.72 9.19 -9.25
N MET A 72 -6.04 7.94 -8.89
CA MET A 72 -5.01 6.94 -8.62
C MET A 72 -4.69 6.04 -9.81
N ASN A 73 -5.53 6.05 -10.83
CA ASN A 73 -5.40 5.20 -12.03
C ASN A 73 -5.36 3.71 -11.72
N VAL A 74 -6.16 3.28 -10.74
CA VAL A 74 -6.24 1.87 -10.34
C VAL A 74 -7.52 1.27 -10.91
N ARG A 75 -7.40 0.14 -11.61
CA ARG A 75 -8.53 -0.54 -12.26
C ARG A 75 -8.70 -1.99 -11.81
N SER A 76 -7.76 -2.52 -11.07
CA SER A 76 -7.81 -3.90 -10.60
C SER A 76 -7.22 -4.00 -9.19
N VAL A 77 -7.57 -5.07 -8.48
CA VAL A 77 -7.08 -5.34 -7.14
C VAL A 77 -6.54 -6.76 -7.05
N PRO A 78 -5.51 -7.01 -6.22
CA PRO A 78 -4.79 -5.99 -5.47
C PRO A 78 -3.89 -5.14 -6.36
N THR A 79 -3.63 -3.91 -5.96
CA THR A 79 -2.60 -3.06 -6.57
C THR A 79 -1.74 -2.51 -5.44
N ILE A 80 -0.43 -2.61 -5.62
CA ILE A 80 0.54 -2.10 -4.65
C ILE A 80 1.17 -0.82 -5.20
N LYS A 81 1.13 0.24 -4.40
CA LYS A 81 1.81 1.49 -4.70
C LYS A 81 2.83 1.78 -3.61
N ILE A 82 3.93 2.39 -3.98
CA ILE A 82 4.97 2.84 -3.03
C ILE A 82 5.13 4.33 -3.19
N PHE A 83 5.09 5.04 -2.05
CA PHE A 83 5.27 6.49 -1.98
C PHE A 83 6.55 6.80 -1.22
N LYS A 84 7.37 7.67 -1.77
CA LYS A 84 8.59 8.19 -1.13
C LYS A 84 8.53 9.71 -1.14
N GLY A 85 8.60 10.32 0.03
CA GLY A 85 8.47 11.78 0.15
C GLY A 85 7.13 12.29 -0.36
N GLY A 86 6.07 11.48 -0.23
CA GLY A 86 4.74 11.82 -0.71
C GLY A 86 4.55 11.66 -2.21
N GLN A 87 5.53 11.13 -2.94
CA GLN A 87 5.43 10.92 -4.39
C GLN A 87 5.31 9.43 -4.69
N GLU A 88 4.39 9.09 -5.60
CA GLU A 88 4.25 7.73 -6.07
C GLU A 88 5.46 7.37 -6.94
N VAL A 89 6.25 6.38 -6.49
CA VAL A 89 7.45 5.92 -7.20
C VAL A 89 7.28 4.55 -7.81
N PHE A 90 6.22 3.83 -7.47
CA PHE A 90 5.97 2.47 -7.95
C PHE A 90 4.48 2.17 -7.90
N SER A 91 4.00 1.44 -8.91
CA SER A 91 2.62 0.94 -8.94
C SER A 91 2.58 -0.35 -9.76
N LYS A 92 2.01 -1.41 -9.18
CA LYS A 92 1.88 -2.68 -9.88
C LYS A 92 0.60 -3.40 -9.47
N PRO A 93 -0.22 -3.84 -10.43
CA PRO A 93 -1.35 -4.70 -10.14
C PRO A 93 -0.90 -6.14 -9.90
N GLY A 94 -1.69 -6.88 -9.13
CA GLY A 94 -1.44 -8.28 -8.85
C GLY A 94 -0.70 -8.53 -7.55
N VAL A 95 -0.58 -9.81 -7.20
CA VAL A 95 0.07 -10.23 -5.97
C VAL A 95 1.59 -10.13 -6.10
N MET A 96 2.24 -9.57 -5.09
CA MET A 96 3.69 -9.52 -4.98
C MET A 96 4.15 -10.35 -3.79
N SER A 97 5.29 -11.00 -3.92
CA SER A 97 5.88 -11.74 -2.79
C SER A 97 6.46 -10.76 -1.75
N PRO A 98 6.62 -11.20 -0.50
CA PRO A 98 7.27 -10.36 0.51
C PRO A 98 8.66 -9.86 0.08
N ASN A 99 9.47 -10.73 -0.53
CA ASN A 99 10.81 -10.36 -0.97
C ASN A 99 10.80 -9.31 -2.08
N GLU A 100 9.87 -9.42 -3.02
CA GLU A 100 9.71 -8.41 -4.08
C GLU A 100 9.42 -7.03 -3.48
N VAL A 101 8.51 -6.97 -2.51
CA VAL A 101 8.19 -5.70 -1.85
C VAL A 101 9.40 -5.17 -1.07
N LEU A 102 10.03 -6.01 -0.25
CA LEU A 102 11.19 -5.60 0.55
C LEU A 102 12.32 -5.06 -0.32
N ASN A 103 12.58 -5.68 -1.46
CA ASN A 103 13.62 -5.23 -2.38
C ASN A 103 13.37 -3.81 -2.92
N LEU A 104 12.10 -3.42 -3.07
CA LEU A 104 11.72 -2.09 -3.53
C LEU A 104 11.88 -1.03 -2.44
N LEU A 105 11.92 -1.43 -1.17
CA LEU A 105 12.01 -0.50 -0.04
C LEU A 105 13.45 -0.22 0.40
N ASN A 106 14.40 -0.96 -0.13
CA ASN A 106 15.82 -0.79 0.20
C ASN A 106 16.45 0.38 -0.55
#